data_8d22815022ace2013620b3bd8f8e3f46
#
_entry.id   8d22815022ace2013620b3bd8f8e3f46
#
_cell.length_a   1.000
_cell.length_b   1.000
_cell.length_c   1.000
_cell.angle_alpha   90.00
_cell.angle_beta   90.00
_cell.angle_gamma   90.00
#
_symmetry.space_group_name_H-M   'P 1'
#
loop_
_entity.id
_entity.type
_entity.pdbx_description
1 polymer ?
#
loop_
_entity_poly.entity_id
_entity_poly.type
_entity_poly.pdbx_seq_one_letter_code
_entity_poly.pdbx_strand_id
1 'polypeptide(L)'
;AASDVYKRQTDAVRLKQVLNNLINNAKKFTVQGSITLGYRVDESGYTTVFVEDTGAGISDEDQKHIFERFYKADSFTQGAGLGLSICQTIVERIHGTITVTSKPGRGTRFEVRMSDDVI
;
A
#
# COMPACT_ATOMS: atom_id res chain seq x y z
N ALA A 1 28.44 5.21 5.56
CA ALA A 1 28.47 6.41 6.41
C ALA A 1 27.31 6.41 7.40
N ALA A 2 27.44 7.14 8.49
CA ALA A 2 26.41 7.23 9.52
C ALA A 2 25.08 7.79 8.95
N SER A 3 25.16 8.73 8.01
CA SER A 3 23.99 9.30 7.36
C SER A 3 23.23 8.27 6.52
N ASP A 4 23.92 7.33 5.90
CA ASP A 4 23.28 6.27 5.12
C ASP A 4 22.56 5.26 6.02
N VAL A 5 23.16 4.91 7.16
CA VAL A 5 22.53 4.04 8.14
C VAL A 5 21.27 4.70 8.70
N TYR A 6 21.34 5.97 9.06
CA TYR A 6 20.20 6.72 9.55
C TYR A 6 19.07 6.78 8.51
N LYS A 7 19.41 7.04 7.25
CA LYS A 7 18.42 7.08 6.17
C LYS A 7 17.69 5.74 6.02
N ARG A 8 18.43 4.63 6.03
CA ARG A 8 17.81 3.29 5.93
C ARG A 8 16.86 3.01 7.08
N GLN A 9 17.24 3.38 8.30
CA GLN A 9 16.39 3.20 9.47
C GLN A 9 15.10 4.02 9.35
N THR A 10 15.21 5.26 8.89
CA THR A 10 14.08 6.15 8.69
C THR A 10 13.15 5.61 7.59
N ASP A 11 13.69 5.16 6.46
CA ASP A 11 12.93 4.61 5.36
C ASP A 11 12.20 3.31 5.78
N ALA A 12 12.85 2.47 6.58
CA ALA A 12 12.24 1.25 7.09
C ALA A 12 11.04 1.55 8.00
N VAL A 13 11.15 2.58 8.85
CA VAL A 13 10.04 3.01 9.71
C VAL A 13 8.87 3.52 8.86
N ARG A 14 9.15 4.30 7.83
CA ARG A 14 8.13 4.82 6.92
C ARG A 14 7.45 3.71 6.13
N LEU A 15 8.22 2.74 5.65
CA LEU A 15 7.67 1.57 4.97
C LEU A 15 6.72 0.80 5.89
N LYS A 16 7.11 0.61 7.14
CA LYS A 16 6.26 -0.06 8.13
C LYS A 16 4.94 0.69 8.33
N GLN A 17 4.98 2.01 8.35
CA GLN A 17 3.77 2.84 8.44
C GLN A 17 2.85 2.60 7.23
N VAL A 18 3.41 2.55 6.03
CA VAL A 18 2.64 2.27 4.81
C VAL A 18 1.98 0.90 4.91
N LEU A 19 2.74 -0.13 5.28
CA LEU A 19 2.21 -1.49 5.38
C LEU A 19 1.11 -1.60 6.44
N ASN A 20 1.27 -0.94 7.58
CA ASN A 20 0.24 -0.92 8.61
C ASN A 20 -1.06 -0.28 8.08
N ASN A 21 -0.96 0.80 7.33
CA ASN A 21 -2.13 1.44 6.72
C ASN A 21 -2.83 0.52 5.73
N LEU A 22 -2.07 -0.16 4.87
CA LEU A 22 -2.62 -1.09 3.88
C LEU A 22 -3.28 -2.30 4.55
N ILE A 23 -2.67 -2.84 5.59
CA ILE A 23 -3.23 -3.96 6.35
C ILE A 23 -4.52 -3.53 7.05
N ASN A 24 -4.54 -2.35 7.66
CA ASN A 24 -5.73 -1.84 8.33
C ASN A 24 -6.88 -1.62 7.34
N ASN A 25 -6.58 -1.13 6.14
CA ASN A 25 -7.60 -1.03 5.09
C ASN A 25 -8.14 -2.40 4.71
N ALA A 26 -7.26 -3.38 4.51
CA ALA A 26 -7.68 -4.74 4.18
C ALA A 26 -8.59 -5.33 5.26
N LYS A 27 -8.27 -5.10 6.53
CA LYS A 27 -9.11 -5.56 7.65
C LYS A 27 -10.49 -4.92 7.66
N LYS A 28 -10.59 -3.65 7.30
CA LYS A 28 -11.88 -2.95 7.26
C LYS A 28 -12.80 -3.49 6.17
N PHE A 29 -12.24 -3.90 5.04
CA PHE A 29 -13.02 -4.26 3.85
C PHE A 29 -13.13 -5.76 3.62
N THR A 30 -12.52 -6.57 4.48
CA THR A 30 -12.61 -8.02 4.42
C THR A 30 -13.38 -8.51 5.64
N VAL A 31 -14.69 -8.65 5.51
CA VAL A 31 -15.55 -9.15 6.59
C VAL A 31 -15.36 -10.65 6.74
N GLN A 32 -15.35 -11.37 5.63
CA GLN A 32 -15.03 -12.80 5.57
C GLN A 32 -14.00 -13.02 4.48
N GLY A 33 -13.04 -13.89 4.74
CA GLY A 33 -12.02 -14.19 3.76
C GLY A 33 -10.63 -14.11 4.36
N SER A 34 -9.65 -13.77 3.53
CA SER A 34 -8.25 -13.77 3.92
C SER A 34 -7.54 -12.49 3.53
N ILE A 35 -6.48 -12.19 4.27
CA ILE A 35 -5.54 -11.11 3.98
C ILE A 35 -4.16 -11.74 3.88
N THR A 36 -3.48 -11.51 2.77
CA THR A 36 -2.15 -12.05 2.51
C THR A 36 -1.15 -10.91 2.43
N LEU A 37 -0.07 -11.00 3.18
CA LEU A 37 1.07 -10.11 3.10
C LEU A 37 2.25 -10.92 2.56
N GLY A 38 2.93 -10.38 1.56
CA GLY A 38 4.08 -11.07 0.99
C GLY A 38 5.03 -10.12 0.30
N TYR A 39 6.11 -10.69 -0.23
CA TYR A 39 7.07 -9.91 -0.99
C TYR A 39 7.75 -10.79 -2.03
N ARG A 40 8.31 -10.13 -3.05
CA ARG A 40 9.19 -10.79 -4.02
C ARG A 40 10.34 -9.84 -4.36
N VAL A 41 11.49 -10.42 -4.64
CA VAL A 41 12.68 -9.68 -5.07
C VAL A 41 12.94 -10.02 -6.53
N ASP A 42 13.12 -9.01 -7.37
CA ASP A 42 13.43 -9.25 -8.77
C ASP A 42 14.93 -9.11 -9.06
N GLU A 43 15.34 -9.50 -10.28
CA GLU A 43 16.73 -9.49 -10.68
C GLU A 43 17.29 -8.07 -10.86
N SER A 44 16.42 -7.07 -10.96
CA SER A 44 16.82 -5.68 -11.14
C SER A 44 17.21 -4.98 -9.85
N GLY A 45 17.15 -5.68 -8.70
CA GLY A 45 17.45 -5.10 -7.39
C GLY A 45 16.28 -4.35 -6.79
N TYR A 46 15.06 -4.72 -7.15
CA TYR A 46 13.84 -4.16 -6.57
C TYR A 46 13.08 -5.22 -5.78
N THR A 47 12.45 -4.76 -4.72
CA THR A 47 11.55 -5.58 -3.92
C THR A 47 10.13 -5.03 -4.06
N THR A 48 9.18 -5.92 -4.28
CA THR A 48 7.76 -5.60 -4.28
C THR A 48 7.13 -6.24 -3.05
N VAL A 49 6.57 -5.41 -2.18
CA VAL A 49 5.79 -5.87 -1.02
C VAL A 49 4.32 -5.71 -1.38
N PHE A 50 3.50 -6.70 -1.05
CA PHE A 50 2.08 -6.62 -1.38
C PHE A 50 1.20 -6.98 -0.19
N VAL A 51 0.03 -6.36 -0.18
CA VAL A 51 -1.07 -6.69 0.72
C VAL A 51 -2.28 -7.01 -0.15
N GLU A 52 -2.78 -8.22 -0.04
CA GLU A 52 -3.90 -8.70 -0.85
C GLU A 52 -5.03 -9.17 0.06
N ASP A 53 -6.24 -8.77 -0.24
CA ASP A 53 -7.42 -9.23 0.47
C ASP A 53 -8.45 -9.84 -0.48
N THR A 54 -9.36 -10.62 0.07
CA THR A 54 -10.46 -11.23 -0.66
C THR A 54 -11.79 -10.53 -0.35
N GLY A 55 -11.74 -9.25 -0.04
CA GLY A 55 -12.91 -8.45 0.34
C GLY A 55 -13.75 -7.98 -0.83
N ALA A 56 -14.44 -6.87 -0.62
CA ALA A 56 -15.41 -6.36 -1.58
C ALA A 56 -14.82 -5.88 -2.90
N GLY A 57 -13.54 -5.52 -2.91
CA GLY A 57 -12.91 -4.93 -4.08
C GLY A 57 -13.27 -3.46 -4.28
N ILE A 58 -12.69 -2.87 -5.31
CA ILE A 58 -12.85 -1.46 -5.64
C ILE A 58 -13.21 -1.35 -7.11
N SER A 59 -14.21 -0.54 -7.45
CA SER A 59 -14.60 -0.32 -8.84
C SER A 59 -13.46 0.31 -9.64
N ASP A 60 -13.47 0.13 -10.96
CA ASP A 60 -12.48 0.75 -11.84
C ASP A 60 -12.49 2.26 -11.71
N GLU A 61 -13.65 2.86 -11.56
CA GLU A 61 -13.77 4.31 -11.38
C GLU A 61 -13.12 4.77 -10.09
N ASP A 62 -13.41 4.11 -8.98
CA ASP A 62 -12.84 4.46 -7.68
C ASP A 62 -11.33 4.26 -7.65
N GLN A 63 -10.81 3.22 -8.31
CA GLN A 63 -9.37 2.96 -8.38
C GLN A 63 -8.59 4.14 -8.95
N LYS A 64 -9.17 4.92 -9.83
CA LYS A 64 -8.52 6.09 -10.40
C LYS A 64 -8.30 7.22 -9.39
N HIS A 65 -9.03 7.20 -8.28
CA HIS A 65 -9.09 8.32 -7.34
C HIS A 65 -8.67 7.95 -5.91
N ILE A 66 -8.46 6.68 -5.59
CA ILE A 66 -8.29 6.26 -4.19
C ILE A 66 -7.06 6.84 -3.50
N PHE A 67 -6.07 7.32 -4.25
CA PHE A 67 -4.89 7.97 -3.68
C PHE A 67 -5.06 9.48 -3.51
N GLU A 68 -6.16 10.05 -3.99
CA GLU A 68 -6.44 11.47 -3.83
C GLU A 68 -6.84 11.77 -2.39
N ARG A 69 -6.40 12.91 -1.87
CA ARG A 69 -6.74 13.32 -0.51
C ARG A 69 -8.25 13.51 -0.38
N PHE A 70 -8.79 12.98 0.71
CA PHE A 70 -10.21 13.08 1.05
C PHE A 70 -11.16 12.35 0.09
N TYR A 71 -10.63 11.61 -0.89
CA TYR A 71 -11.48 10.81 -1.74
C TYR A 71 -12.03 9.62 -0.94
N LYS A 72 -13.32 9.40 -1.03
CA LYS A 72 -14.00 8.25 -0.40
C LYS A 72 -14.77 7.49 -1.46
N ALA A 73 -14.29 6.31 -1.81
CA ALA A 73 -15.06 5.35 -2.58
C ALA A 73 -16.17 4.78 -1.70
N ASP A 74 -17.23 4.27 -2.31
CA ASP A 74 -18.33 3.63 -1.57
C ASP A 74 -17.80 2.51 -0.66
N SER A 75 -16.78 1.78 -1.12
CA SER A 75 -16.13 0.72 -0.34
C SER A 75 -15.22 1.25 0.77
N PHE A 76 -14.91 2.54 0.78
CA PHE A 76 -13.99 3.20 1.72
C PHE A 76 -14.70 4.32 2.46
N THR A 77 -15.85 4.02 3.03
CA THR A 77 -16.69 5.03 3.67
C THR A 77 -16.21 5.47 5.04
N GLN A 78 -15.25 4.77 5.64
CA GLN A 78 -14.75 5.06 6.98
C GLN A 78 -13.44 5.82 6.94
N GLY A 79 -13.28 6.74 7.89
CA GLY A 79 -12.09 7.56 8.00
C GLY A 79 -12.16 8.82 7.16
N ALA A 80 -11.09 9.60 7.18
CA ALA A 80 -11.04 10.93 6.55
C ALA A 80 -10.61 10.89 5.08
N GLY A 81 -10.28 9.72 4.52
CA GLY A 81 -9.77 9.62 3.15
C GLY A 81 -8.33 10.07 3.01
N LEU A 82 -7.54 9.99 4.08
CA LEU A 82 -6.14 10.43 4.07
C LEU A 82 -5.14 9.29 4.03
N GLY A 83 -5.52 8.08 4.47
CA GLY A 83 -4.58 6.98 4.65
C GLY A 83 -3.81 6.61 3.38
N LEU A 84 -4.51 6.43 2.26
CA LEU A 84 -3.87 6.04 1.01
C LEU A 84 -3.07 7.18 0.38
N SER A 85 -3.52 8.43 0.50
CA SER A 85 -2.74 9.57 0.01
C SER A 85 -1.44 9.73 0.79
N ILE A 86 -1.47 9.49 2.09
CA ILE A 86 -0.27 9.49 2.92
C ILE A 86 0.68 8.37 2.50
N CYS A 87 0.15 7.17 2.25
CA CYS A 87 0.96 6.05 1.76
C CYS A 87 1.67 6.41 0.46
N GLN A 88 0.96 6.99 -0.50
CA GLN A 88 1.56 7.40 -1.76
C GLN A 88 2.68 8.43 -1.55
N THR A 89 2.45 9.42 -0.71
CA THR A 89 3.46 10.43 -0.40
C THR A 89 4.72 9.80 0.21
N ILE A 90 4.55 8.90 1.17
CA ILE A 90 5.68 8.22 1.81
C ILE A 90 6.46 7.38 0.79
N VAL A 91 5.75 6.59 -0.02
CA VAL A 91 6.37 5.72 -1.02
C VAL A 91 7.15 6.54 -2.04
N GLU A 92 6.61 7.67 -2.50
CA GLU A 92 7.30 8.56 -3.43
C GLU A 92 8.58 9.14 -2.81
N ARG A 93 8.57 9.48 -1.52
CA ARG A 93 9.74 10.01 -0.83
C ARG A 93 10.87 9.00 -0.69
N ILE A 94 10.57 7.73 -0.65
CA ILE A 94 11.60 6.67 -0.64
C ILE A 94 11.88 6.14 -2.05
N HIS A 95 11.45 6.88 -3.08
CA HIS A 95 11.68 6.58 -4.49
C HIS A 95 11.05 5.27 -4.96
N GLY A 96 9.95 4.89 -4.34
CA GLY A 96 9.17 3.72 -4.74
C GLY A 96 7.92 4.09 -5.52
N THR A 97 7.16 3.08 -5.87
CA THR A 97 5.85 3.23 -6.50
C THR A 97 4.83 2.38 -5.75
N ILE A 98 3.61 2.88 -5.66
CA ILE A 98 2.48 2.14 -5.09
C ILE A 98 1.41 1.99 -6.16
N THR A 99 0.89 0.78 -6.32
CA THR A 99 -0.14 0.47 -7.29
C THR A 99 -1.26 -0.33 -6.64
N VAL A 100 -2.42 -0.32 -7.29
CA VAL A 100 -3.58 -1.08 -6.85
C VAL A 100 -4.13 -1.89 -8.02
N THR A 101 -4.51 -3.12 -7.72
CA THR A 101 -5.24 -3.99 -8.65
C THR A 101 -6.45 -4.53 -7.88
N SER A 102 -7.64 -4.34 -8.41
CA SER A 102 -8.85 -4.76 -7.73
C SER A 102 -9.96 -5.07 -8.73
N LYS A 103 -10.85 -5.96 -8.31
CA LYS A 103 -12.09 -6.24 -9.03
C LYS A 103 -13.23 -6.34 -8.01
N PRO A 104 -14.36 -5.68 -8.24
CA PRO A 104 -15.51 -5.78 -7.36
C PRO A 104 -15.91 -7.24 -7.12
N GLY A 105 -16.08 -7.60 -5.86
CA GLY A 105 -16.44 -8.95 -5.45
C GLY A 105 -15.29 -9.94 -5.38
N ARG A 106 -14.07 -9.53 -5.75
CA ARG A 106 -12.90 -10.44 -5.76
C ARG A 106 -11.76 -10.01 -4.86
N GLY A 107 -11.81 -8.79 -4.34
CA GLY A 107 -10.80 -8.28 -3.44
C GLY A 107 -9.86 -7.27 -4.07
N THR A 108 -8.82 -6.93 -3.33
CA THR A 108 -7.91 -5.86 -3.68
C THR A 108 -6.48 -6.25 -3.37
N ARG A 109 -5.56 -5.85 -4.24
CA ARG A 109 -4.13 -6.04 -4.04
C ARG A 109 -3.43 -4.70 -4.19
N PHE A 110 -2.74 -4.28 -3.15
CA PHE A 110 -1.82 -3.14 -3.17
C PHE A 110 -0.40 -3.65 -3.27
N GLU A 111 0.40 -3.05 -4.13
CA GLU A 111 1.82 -3.37 -4.26
C GLU A 111 2.66 -2.12 -4.07
N VAL A 112 3.73 -2.25 -3.30
CA VAL A 112 4.75 -1.22 -3.11
C VAL A 112 6.06 -1.75 -3.67
N ARG A 113 6.58 -1.12 -4.72
CA ARG A 113 7.84 -1.51 -5.35
C ARG A 113 8.92 -0.50 -5.00
N MET A 114 10.05 -0.98 -4.55
CA MET A 114 11.13 -0.12 -4.10
C MET A 114 12.48 -0.80 -4.29
N SER A 115 13.53 -0.02 -4.24
CA SER A 115 14.89 -0.50 -4.33
C SER A 115 15.27 -1.30 -3.07
N ASP A 116 16.13 -2.32 -3.22
CA ASP A 116 16.55 -3.20 -2.12
C ASP A 116 17.23 -2.46 -0.97
N ASP A 117 17.84 -1.33 -1.23
CA ASP A 117 18.55 -0.57 -0.20
C ASP A 117 17.60 0.16 0.77
N VAL A 118 16.29 0.12 0.55
CA VAL A 118 15.29 0.64 1.47
C VAL A 118 15.00 -0.35 2.60
N ILE A 119 15.13 -1.63 2.34
CA ILE A 119 14.73 -2.70 3.26
C ILE A 119 15.91 -3.21 4.11
#